data_0174fb010d601b9186878ec4f3ccddcc
#
_entry.id   0174fb010d601b9186878ec4f3ccddcc
#
_cell.length_a   1.000
_cell.length_b   1.000
_cell.length_c   1.000
_cell.angle_alpha   90.00
_cell.angle_beta   90.00
_cell.angle_gamma   90.00
#
_symmetry.space_group_name_H-M   'P 1'
#
loop_
_entity.id
_entity.type
_entity.pdbx_description
1 polymer ?
#
loop_
_entity_poly.entity_id
_entity_poly.type
_entity_poly.pdbx_seq_one_letter_code
_entity_poly.pdbx_strand_id
1 'polypeptide(L)'
;MSFDQNDTPYLDAVLRYRATGYTPFHTPGHKLGRGAPEGLRELLGDPCLQVDIAMAGGVEDTRESTHLIRLAEDYAAEAWGSDRCWFLVNGSTSGIHSLMLTLCGPGDEVIIPRNAHKSMLAGLVFSGAVPVYLEPAVDPLWGIPLTVSAEAAHRALAEHPAAKAIFVTCLLYTSPSPRDS
;
A
#
# COMPACT_ATOMS: atom_id res chain seq x y z
N MET A 1 16.15 12.42 15.78
CA MET A 1 15.75 11.52 16.88
C MET A 1 15.36 10.22 16.22
N SER A 2 15.88 9.08 16.67
CA SER A 2 15.42 7.79 16.19
C SER A 2 14.17 7.37 16.97
N PHE A 3 13.22 6.75 16.28
CA PHE A 3 12.04 6.18 16.91
C PHE A 3 12.37 4.84 17.61
N ASP A 4 11.70 4.54 18.70
CA ASP A 4 11.70 3.17 19.22
C ASP A 4 10.72 2.33 18.38
N GLN A 5 11.22 1.44 17.56
CA GLN A 5 10.41 0.60 16.65
C GLN A 5 9.50 -0.40 17.38
N ASN A 6 9.58 -0.49 18.72
CA ASN A 6 8.63 -1.23 19.54
C ASN A 6 7.37 -0.42 19.88
N ASP A 7 7.40 0.90 19.71
CA ASP A 7 6.23 1.74 19.95
C ASP A 7 5.16 1.51 18.89
N THR A 8 3.90 1.54 19.30
CA THR A 8 2.74 1.32 18.42
C THR A 8 1.73 2.45 18.58
N PRO A 9 2.06 3.69 18.14
CA PRO A 9 1.29 4.88 18.51
C PRO A 9 -0.18 4.83 18.11
N TYR A 10 -0.49 4.27 16.95
CA TYR A 10 -1.86 4.13 16.47
C TYR A 10 -2.61 3.01 17.23
N LEU A 11 -2.00 1.85 17.41
CA LEU A 11 -2.59 0.75 18.17
C LEU A 11 -2.84 1.18 19.63
N ASP A 12 -1.90 1.86 20.25
CA ASP A 12 -2.04 2.35 21.62
C ASP A 12 -3.19 3.34 21.76
N ALA A 13 -3.42 4.19 20.76
CA ALA A 13 -4.56 5.10 20.74
C ALA A 13 -5.89 4.33 20.62
N VAL A 14 -5.96 3.31 19.77
CA VAL A 14 -7.14 2.43 19.65
C VAL A 14 -7.43 1.72 20.98
N LEU A 15 -6.40 1.20 21.65
CA LEU A 15 -6.55 0.53 22.93
C LEU A 15 -6.96 1.50 24.04
N ARG A 16 -6.42 2.73 24.07
CA ARG A 16 -6.88 3.78 24.97
C ARG A 16 -8.34 4.13 24.75
N TYR A 17 -8.75 4.31 23.48
CA TYR A 17 -10.15 4.57 23.14
C TYR A 17 -11.07 3.46 23.65
N ARG A 18 -10.72 2.21 23.39
CA ARG A 18 -11.44 1.04 23.92
C ARG A 18 -11.59 1.09 25.45
N ALA A 19 -10.54 1.49 26.15
CA ALA A 19 -10.52 1.55 27.62
C ALA A 19 -11.40 2.66 28.21
N THR A 20 -11.81 3.67 27.43
CA THR A 20 -12.66 4.76 27.91
C THR A 20 -14.05 4.32 28.33
N GLY A 21 -14.53 3.18 27.80
CA GLY A 21 -15.87 2.70 28.04
C GLY A 21 -16.99 3.55 27.42
N TYR A 22 -16.67 4.49 26.55
CA TYR A 22 -17.66 5.33 25.85
C TYR A 22 -18.72 4.49 25.13
N THR A 23 -19.95 5.00 25.09
CA THR A 23 -21.00 4.43 24.26
C THR A 23 -20.82 4.93 22.83
N PRO A 24 -20.51 4.06 21.85
CA PRO A 24 -20.20 4.47 20.51
C PRO A 24 -21.46 4.83 19.71
N PHE A 25 -21.59 6.09 19.31
CA PHE A 25 -22.61 6.55 18.37
C PHE A 25 -22.12 6.63 16.92
N HIS A 26 -20.83 6.41 16.71
CA HIS A 26 -20.18 6.40 15.39
C HIS A 26 -20.34 5.03 14.70
N THR A 27 -19.94 4.95 13.44
CA THR A 27 -19.71 3.69 12.70
C THR A 27 -18.47 2.97 13.26
N PRO A 28 -18.37 1.66 13.09
CA PRO A 28 -19.31 0.74 12.43
C PRO A 28 -20.57 0.43 13.27
N GLY A 29 -21.60 -0.12 12.59
CA GLY A 29 -22.92 -0.37 13.16
C GLY A 29 -22.95 -1.36 14.32
N HIS A 30 -21.96 -2.25 14.43
CA HIS A 30 -21.86 -3.20 15.55
C HIS A 30 -21.49 -2.57 16.90
N LYS A 31 -21.16 -1.27 16.93
CA LYS A 31 -21.00 -0.49 18.18
C LYS A 31 -20.06 -1.16 19.20
N LEU A 32 -18.81 -1.43 18.80
CA LEU A 32 -17.80 -2.16 19.60
C LEU A 32 -18.29 -3.57 20.05
N GLY A 33 -19.09 -4.22 19.20
CA GLY A 33 -19.67 -5.53 19.46
C GLY A 33 -21.03 -5.52 20.17
N ARG A 34 -21.47 -4.41 20.78
CA ARG A 34 -22.75 -4.35 21.54
C ARG A 34 -23.97 -4.58 20.66
N GLY A 35 -23.93 -4.17 19.38
CA GLY A 35 -24.96 -4.37 18.38
C GLY A 35 -24.68 -5.51 17.39
N ALA A 36 -23.61 -6.28 17.60
CA ALA A 36 -23.29 -7.40 16.73
C ALA A 36 -24.20 -8.60 17.00
N PRO A 37 -24.70 -9.29 15.96
CA PRO A 37 -25.36 -10.57 16.10
C PRO A 37 -24.47 -11.60 16.80
N GLU A 38 -25.07 -12.52 17.57
CA GLU A 38 -24.34 -13.51 18.35
C GLU A 38 -23.36 -14.33 17.49
N GLY A 39 -23.80 -14.85 16.35
CA GLY A 39 -22.93 -15.62 15.45
C GLY A 39 -21.73 -14.83 14.93
N LEU A 40 -21.82 -13.50 14.78
CA LEU A 40 -20.68 -12.66 14.41
C LEU A 40 -19.71 -12.50 15.59
N ARG A 41 -20.23 -12.36 16.82
CA ARG A 41 -19.42 -12.27 18.02
C ARG A 41 -18.68 -13.58 18.31
N GLU A 42 -19.35 -14.72 18.09
CA GLU A 42 -18.74 -16.06 18.21
C GLU A 42 -17.61 -16.24 17.20
N LEU A 43 -17.80 -15.77 15.94
CA LEU A 43 -16.83 -15.92 14.87
C LEU A 43 -15.59 -15.04 15.07
N LEU A 44 -15.77 -13.76 15.40
CA LEU A 44 -14.69 -12.77 15.46
C LEU A 44 -14.13 -12.57 16.87
N GLY A 45 -14.92 -12.83 17.89
CA GLY A 45 -14.63 -12.50 19.28
C GLY A 45 -14.81 -11.01 19.60
N ASP A 46 -15.18 -10.74 20.84
CA ASP A 46 -15.38 -9.35 21.32
C ASP A 46 -14.13 -8.46 21.18
N PRO A 47 -12.90 -8.94 21.42
CA PRO A 47 -11.71 -8.08 21.25
C PRO A 47 -11.54 -7.54 19.85
N CYS A 48 -11.84 -8.33 18.82
CA CYS A 48 -11.76 -7.88 17.42
C CYS A 48 -12.78 -6.76 17.13
N LEU A 49 -14.03 -6.95 17.54
CA LEU A 49 -15.10 -5.96 17.36
C LEU A 49 -14.86 -4.67 18.16
N GLN A 50 -14.17 -4.76 19.30
CA GLN A 50 -13.87 -3.62 20.16
C GLN A 50 -12.76 -2.72 19.64
N VAL A 51 -11.94 -3.16 18.69
CA VAL A 51 -10.89 -2.37 18.05
C VAL A 51 -11.27 -1.91 16.64
N ASP A 52 -12.39 -2.37 16.10
CA ASP A 52 -12.95 -1.88 14.85
C ASP A 52 -13.71 -0.58 15.10
N ILE A 53 -13.00 0.53 14.93
CA ILE A 53 -13.50 1.88 15.20
C ILE A 53 -13.31 2.78 13.99
N ALA A 54 -14.20 3.75 13.83
CA ALA A 54 -14.00 4.84 12.88
C ALA A 54 -12.97 5.84 13.40
N MET A 55 -12.51 6.74 12.53
CA MET A 55 -11.67 7.87 12.90
C MET A 55 -12.48 8.83 13.79
N ALA A 56 -12.41 8.60 15.10
CA ALA A 56 -13.20 9.35 16.09
C ALA A 56 -12.52 9.34 17.47
N GLY A 57 -12.86 10.29 18.30
CA GLY A 57 -12.58 10.25 19.72
C GLY A 57 -11.10 10.28 20.11
N GLY A 58 -10.27 11.00 19.36
CA GLY A 58 -8.83 11.14 19.67
C GLY A 58 -7.97 9.99 19.14
N VAL A 59 -8.52 9.09 18.32
CA VAL A 59 -7.72 8.07 17.62
C VAL A 59 -7.16 8.64 16.33
N GLU A 60 -7.98 9.18 15.47
CA GLU A 60 -7.58 10.01 14.33
C GLU A 60 -8.84 10.79 13.92
N ASP A 61 -8.82 12.08 14.06
CA ASP A 61 -9.89 12.93 13.56
C ASP A 61 -9.29 13.97 12.63
N THR A 62 -9.78 14.01 11.40
CA THR A 62 -9.34 15.00 10.41
C THR A 62 -9.60 16.44 10.85
N ARG A 63 -10.48 16.64 11.84
CA ARG A 63 -10.80 17.96 12.40
C ARG A 63 -9.89 18.35 13.56
N GLU A 64 -9.45 17.37 14.36
CA GLU A 64 -8.62 17.59 15.54
C GLU A 64 -7.17 17.18 15.32
N SER A 65 -6.88 16.52 14.20
CA SER A 65 -5.55 16.20 13.68
C SER A 65 -4.59 15.70 14.76
N THR A 66 -4.89 14.53 15.31
CA THR A 66 -3.98 13.89 16.29
C THR A 66 -2.68 13.42 15.63
N HIS A 67 -2.64 13.41 14.30
CA HIS A 67 -1.50 12.98 13.50
C HIS A 67 -0.98 11.58 13.80
N LEU A 68 -1.77 10.71 14.41
CA LEU A 68 -1.35 9.37 14.83
C LEU A 68 -1.01 8.46 13.65
N ILE A 69 -1.81 8.52 12.56
CA ILE A 69 -1.49 7.80 11.33
C ILE A 69 -0.18 8.34 10.76
N ARG A 70 -0.03 9.66 10.73
CA ARG A 70 1.21 10.29 10.25
C ARG A 70 2.41 9.88 11.10
N LEU A 71 2.26 9.85 12.40
CA LEU A 71 3.31 9.39 13.31
C LEU A 71 3.69 7.93 13.03
N ALA A 72 2.70 7.04 12.86
CA ALA A 72 2.95 5.65 12.51
C ALA A 72 3.62 5.49 11.13
N GLU A 73 3.27 6.34 10.14
CA GLU A 73 3.92 6.41 8.84
C GLU A 73 5.38 6.89 8.95
N ASP A 74 5.69 7.82 9.88
CA ASP A 74 7.05 8.30 10.13
C ASP A 74 7.92 7.18 10.76
N TYR A 75 7.36 6.37 11.67
CA TYR A 75 8.03 5.15 12.17
C TYR A 75 8.34 4.17 11.05
N ALA A 76 7.37 3.92 10.17
CA ALA A 76 7.57 3.05 9.01
C ALA A 76 8.63 3.63 8.05
N ALA A 77 8.62 4.93 7.80
CA ALA A 77 9.60 5.59 6.96
C ALA A 77 11.02 5.42 7.50
N GLU A 78 11.23 5.58 8.81
CA GLU A 78 12.54 5.35 9.45
C GLU A 78 12.96 3.88 9.33
N ALA A 79 12.05 2.94 9.61
CA ALA A 79 12.35 1.51 9.54
C ALA A 79 12.78 1.06 8.12
N TRP A 80 12.22 1.67 7.08
CA TRP A 80 12.55 1.38 5.68
C TRP A 80 13.63 2.29 5.09
N GLY A 81 14.12 3.28 5.85
CA GLY A 81 15.11 4.25 5.36
C GLY A 81 14.59 5.13 4.23
N SER A 82 13.29 5.45 4.21
CA SER A 82 12.64 6.28 3.22
C SER A 82 12.31 7.68 3.78
N ASP A 83 12.20 8.68 2.90
CA ASP A 83 11.79 10.04 3.31
C ASP A 83 10.33 10.09 3.76
N ARG A 84 9.51 9.21 3.21
CA ARG A 84 8.07 9.13 3.45
C ARG A 84 7.54 7.72 3.29
N CYS A 85 6.53 7.41 4.11
CA CYS A 85 5.73 6.20 3.99
C CYS A 85 4.25 6.56 4.04
N TRP A 86 3.41 5.79 3.37
CA TRP A 86 1.94 5.89 3.41
C TRP A 86 1.33 4.51 3.53
N PHE A 87 0.41 4.35 4.46
CA PHE A 87 -0.36 3.12 4.58
C PHE A 87 -1.49 3.07 3.55
N LEU A 88 -1.49 2.04 2.73
CA LEU A 88 -2.45 1.87 1.65
C LEU A 88 -3.62 0.97 2.09
N VAL A 89 -4.79 1.56 2.32
CA VAL A 89 -5.98 0.82 2.76
C VAL A 89 -6.65 0.00 1.65
N ASN A 90 -6.39 0.33 0.37
CA ASN A 90 -6.90 -0.39 -0.80
C ASN A 90 -5.83 -1.27 -1.47
N GLY A 91 -4.83 -1.70 -0.69
CA GLY A 91 -3.73 -2.54 -1.16
C GLY A 91 -2.76 -1.82 -2.11
N SER A 92 -1.72 -2.53 -2.55
CA SER A 92 -0.69 -2.00 -3.45
C SER A 92 -1.23 -1.53 -4.81
N THR A 93 -2.41 -2.00 -5.22
CA THR A 93 -3.09 -1.52 -6.44
C THR A 93 -3.34 -0.02 -6.38
N SER A 94 -3.82 0.51 -5.25
CA SER A 94 -4.04 1.95 -5.09
C SER A 94 -2.74 2.75 -5.13
N GLY A 95 -1.67 2.19 -4.58
CA GLY A 95 -0.33 2.79 -4.65
C GLY A 95 0.17 2.90 -6.09
N ILE A 96 0.03 1.83 -6.88
CA ILE A 96 0.42 1.84 -8.30
C ILE A 96 -0.41 2.88 -9.09
N HIS A 97 -1.73 2.94 -8.87
CA HIS A 97 -2.58 3.93 -9.51
C HIS A 97 -2.17 5.36 -9.12
N SER A 98 -1.91 5.60 -7.84
CA SER A 98 -1.46 6.91 -7.35
C SER A 98 -0.13 7.33 -7.96
N LEU A 99 0.83 6.41 -8.04
CA LEU A 99 2.13 6.68 -8.68
C LEU A 99 1.97 7.01 -10.17
N MET A 100 1.18 6.22 -10.91
CA MET A 100 0.94 6.47 -12.33
C MET A 100 0.28 7.82 -12.58
N LEU A 101 -0.74 8.16 -11.78
CA LEU A 101 -1.45 9.45 -11.89
C LEU A 101 -0.58 10.65 -11.45
N THR A 102 0.39 10.43 -10.56
CA THR A 102 1.28 11.49 -10.08
C THR A 102 2.42 11.76 -11.07
N LEU A 103 2.96 10.70 -11.68
CA LEU A 103 4.16 10.78 -12.51
C LEU A 103 3.85 10.99 -13.99
N CYS A 104 2.69 10.53 -14.47
CA CYS A 104 2.36 10.47 -15.87
C CYS A 104 1.03 11.16 -16.17
N GLY A 105 0.98 11.86 -17.30
CA GLY A 105 -0.23 12.41 -17.89
C GLY A 105 -0.47 11.87 -19.32
N PRO A 106 -1.52 12.35 -20.00
CA PRO A 106 -1.83 11.91 -21.36
C PRO A 106 -0.66 12.15 -22.33
N GLY A 107 -0.23 11.07 -22.98
CA GLY A 107 0.87 11.07 -23.94
C GLY A 107 2.28 10.94 -23.35
N ASP A 108 2.43 10.97 -22.03
CA ASP A 108 3.73 10.72 -21.40
C ASP A 108 4.12 9.23 -21.52
N GLU A 109 5.39 8.97 -21.85
CA GLU A 109 5.90 7.61 -21.92
C GLU A 109 6.20 7.06 -20.50
N VAL A 110 5.88 5.78 -20.31
CA VAL A 110 6.22 5.02 -19.10
C VAL A 110 6.71 3.63 -19.47
N ILE A 111 7.85 3.24 -18.90
CA ILE A 111 8.46 1.93 -19.17
C ILE A 111 7.91 0.91 -18.17
N ILE A 112 7.32 -0.17 -18.70
CA ILE A 112 6.72 -1.23 -17.87
C ILE A 112 7.01 -2.63 -18.44
N PRO A 113 7.10 -3.68 -17.59
CA PRO A 113 7.20 -5.05 -18.07
C PRO A 113 5.94 -5.48 -18.84
N ARG A 114 6.11 -6.29 -19.89
CA ARG A 114 4.98 -6.83 -20.66
C ARG A 114 4.07 -7.73 -19.82
N ASN A 115 4.61 -8.40 -18.83
CA ASN A 115 3.90 -9.23 -17.85
C ASN A 115 3.52 -8.49 -16.57
N ALA A 116 3.38 -7.16 -16.63
CA ALA A 116 2.99 -6.34 -15.49
C ALA A 116 1.62 -6.73 -14.92
N HIS A 117 1.44 -6.52 -13.62
CA HIS A 117 0.16 -6.75 -12.97
C HIS A 117 -0.93 -5.82 -13.53
N LYS A 118 -2.18 -6.30 -13.56
CA LYS A 118 -3.35 -5.56 -14.08
C LYS A 118 -3.53 -4.15 -13.52
N SER A 119 -3.03 -3.87 -12.32
CA SER A 119 -3.06 -2.52 -11.74
C SER A 119 -2.24 -1.51 -12.55
N MET A 120 -1.14 -1.93 -13.18
CA MET A 120 -0.37 -1.05 -14.07
C MET A 120 -1.15 -0.73 -15.34
N LEU A 121 -1.83 -1.73 -15.93
CA LEU A 121 -2.67 -1.51 -17.10
C LEU A 121 -3.83 -0.55 -16.78
N ALA A 122 -4.46 -0.71 -15.63
CA ALA A 122 -5.46 0.25 -15.18
C ALA A 122 -4.87 1.65 -14.96
N GLY A 123 -3.67 1.73 -14.38
CA GLY A 123 -2.95 2.99 -14.23
C GLY A 123 -2.67 3.71 -15.55
N LEU A 124 -2.31 2.98 -16.61
CA LEU A 124 -2.17 3.54 -17.97
C LEU A 124 -3.49 4.14 -18.47
N VAL A 125 -4.60 3.41 -18.28
CA VAL A 125 -5.93 3.90 -18.69
C VAL A 125 -6.29 5.18 -17.93
N PHE A 126 -6.02 5.22 -16.64
CA PHE A 126 -6.37 6.39 -15.79
C PHE A 126 -5.49 7.62 -16.10
N SER A 127 -4.19 7.41 -16.34
CA SER A 127 -3.25 8.50 -16.61
C SER A 127 -3.23 8.96 -18.08
N GLY A 128 -3.65 8.09 -19.01
CA GLY A 128 -3.49 8.31 -20.44
C GLY A 128 -2.03 8.19 -20.91
N ALA A 129 -1.15 7.60 -20.10
CA ALA A 129 0.24 7.38 -20.45
C ALA A 129 0.41 6.33 -21.55
N VAL A 130 1.48 6.47 -22.31
CA VAL A 130 1.87 5.56 -23.41
C VAL A 130 2.90 4.56 -22.88
N PRO A 131 2.61 3.25 -22.89
CA PRO A 131 3.54 2.25 -22.39
C PRO A 131 4.67 1.96 -23.37
N VAL A 132 5.88 1.94 -22.86
CA VAL A 132 7.05 1.31 -23.49
C VAL A 132 7.25 -0.04 -22.81
N TYR A 133 7.04 -1.11 -23.57
CA TYR A 133 7.06 -2.45 -22.98
C TYR A 133 8.48 -3.05 -22.94
N LEU A 134 8.85 -3.57 -21.76
CA LEU A 134 10.01 -4.45 -21.60
C LEU A 134 9.57 -5.90 -21.73
N GLU A 135 10.22 -6.65 -22.62
CA GLU A 135 9.97 -8.08 -22.74
C GLU A 135 10.70 -8.83 -21.61
N PRO A 136 9.98 -9.61 -20.79
CA PRO A 136 10.59 -10.43 -19.76
C PRO A 136 11.35 -11.62 -20.36
N ALA A 137 12.34 -12.12 -19.66
CA ALA A 137 12.91 -13.43 -19.97
C ALA A 137 11.83 -14.50 -19.80
N VAL A 138 11.93 -15.56 -20.58
CA VAL A 138 10.99 -16.70 -20.53
C VAL A 138 11.77 -17.95 -20.11
N ASP A 139 11.25 -18.64 -19.11
CA ASP A 139 11.82 -19.92 -18.70
C ASP A 139 11.69 -20.93 -19.84
N PRO A 140 12.79 -21.51 -20.32
CA PRO A 140 12.76 -22.38 -21.51
C PRO A 140 12.08 -23.73 -21.26
N LEU A 141 11.97 -24.17 -20.01
CA LEU A 141 11.35 -25.45 -19.65
C LEU A 141 9.84 -25.31 -19.45
N TRP A 142 9.43 -24.25 -18.75
CA TRP A 142 8.04 -24.05 -18.33
C TRP A 142 7.28 -23.05 -19.18
N GLY A 143 7.97 -22.27 -20.03
CA GLY A 143 7.36 -21.23 -20.87
C GLY A 143 6.75 -20.07 -20.08
N ILE A 144 7.14 -19.88 -18.82
CA ILE A 144 6.61 -18.81 -17.96
C ILE A 144 7.47 -17.55 -18.07
N PRO A 145 6.85 -16.36 -18.10
CA PRO A 145 7.61 -15.12 -18.08
C PRO A 145 8.26 -14.91 -16.71
N LEU A 146 9.54 -14.59 -16.73
CA LEU A 146 10.35 -14.27 -15.55
C LEU A 146 10.43 -12.75 -15.35
N THR A 147 11.56 -12.25 -14.88
CA THR A 147 11.84 -10.84 -14.72
C THR A 147 12.44 -10.23 -15.98
N VAL A 148 12.45 -8.92 -16.07
CA VAL A 148 13.18 -8.16 -17.10
C VAL A 148 14.65 -8.03 -16.70
N SER A 149 15.55 -8.05 -17.68
CA SER A 149 16.98 -7.89 -17.38
C SER A 149 17.35 -6.42 -17.16
N ALA A 150 18.41 -6.18 -16.41
CA ALA A 150 18.96 -4.84 -16.22
C ALA A 150 19.40 -4.21 -17.57
N GLU A 151 19.95 -5.01 -18.49
CA GLU A 151 20.38 -4.55 -19.82
C GLU A 151 19.16 -4.09 -20.64
N ALA A 152 18.01 -4.79 -20.58
CA ALA A 152 16.78 -4.38 -21.24
C ALA A 152 16.26 -3.07 -20.66
N ALA A 153 16.30 -2.92 -19.35
CA ALA A 153 15.90 -1.68 -18.68
C ALA A 153 16.80 -0.49 -19.07
N HIS A 154 18.12 -0.68 -19.05
CA HIS A 154 19.08 0.35 -19.45
C HIS A 154 18.92 0.75 -20.90
N ARG A 155 18.72 -0.21 -21.80
CA ARG A 155 18.48 0.07 -23.22
C ARG A 155 17.21 0.89 -23.42
N ALA A 156 16.10 0.49 -22.80
CA ALA A 156 14.86 1.23 -22.90
C ALA A 156 14.96 2.66 -22.36
N LEU A 157 15.66 2.87 -21.25
CA LEU A 157 15.91 4.21 -20.71
C LEU A 157 16.76 5.07 -21.66
N ALA A 158 17.71 4.46 -22.37
CA ALA A 158 18.53 5.17 -23.36
C ALA A 158 17.74 5.51 -24.65
N GLU A 159 16.85 4.61 -25.10
CA GLU A 159 16.00 4.79 -26.27
C GLU A 159 14.80 5.72 -26.00
N HIS A 160 14.33 5.79 -24.76
CA HIS A 160 13.20 6.60 -24.31
C HIS A 160 13.58 7.57 -23.19
N PRO A 161 14.46 8.55 -23.43
CA PRO A 161 14.96 9.46 -22.40
C PRO A 161 13.88 10.41 -21.86
N ALA A 162 12.74 10.53 -22.53
CA ALA A 162 11.59 11.33 -22.08
C ALA A 162 10.61 10.55 -21.19
N ALA A 163 10.82 9.25 -21.02
CA ALA A 163 9.95 8.41 -20.16
C ALA A 163 9.95 8.95 -18.72
N LYS A 164 8.76 9.11 -18.15
CA LYS A 164 8.56 9.69 -16.84
C LYS A 164 8.94 8.75 -15.70
N ALA A 165 8.79 7.46 -15.95
CA ALA A 165 9.10 6.44 -14.96
C ALA A 165 9.39 5.09 -15.61
N ILE A 166 10.08 4.24 -14.87
CA ILE A 166 10.19 2.82 -15.12
C ILE A 166 9.61 2.07 -13.93
N PHE A 167 8.66 1.17 -14.18
CA PHE A 167 8.10 0.30 -13.17
C PHE A 167 8.67 -1.10 -13.35
N VAL A 168 9.22 -1.65 -12.28
CA VAL A 168 9.72 -3.03 -12.22
C VAL A 168 8.98 -3.74 -11.11
N THR A 169 8.38 -4.88 -11.43
CA THR A 169 7.72 -5.72 -10.43
C THR A 169 8.24 -7.14 -10.52
N CYS A 170 8.41 -7.77 -9.37
CA CYS A 170 8.60 -9.20 -9.28
C CYS A 170 7.23 -9.86 -9.12
N LEU A 171 6.75 -10.57 -10.15
CA LEU A 171 5.51 -11.34 -10.08
C LEU A 171 5.72 -12.75 -9.52
N LEU A 172 6.97 -13.21 -9.50
CA LEU A 172 7.37 -14.49 -8.94
C LEU A 172 8.35 -14.23 -7.80
N TYR A 173 8.38 -15.11 -6.81
CA TYR A 173 9.28 -15.08 -5.64
C TYR A 173 10.78 -15.27 -6.00
N THR A 174 11.20 -14.74 -7.14
CA THR A 174 12.57 -14.87 -7.67
C THR A 174 13.45 -13.66 -7.34
N SER A 175 12.88 -12.59 -6.79
CA SER A 175 13.64 -11.43 -6.33
C SER A 175 13.89 -11.55 -4.83
N PRO A 176 15.12 -11.44 -4.35
CA PRO A 176 15.38 -11.39 -2.92
C PRO A 176 14.61 -10.22 -2.32
N SER A 177 13.67 -10.55 -1.46
CA SER A 177 12.91 -9.59 -0.68
C SER A 177 13.47 -9.56 0.73
N PRO A 178 13.44 -8.42 1.42
CA PRO A 178 13.74 -8.38 2.86
C PRO A 178 12.87 -9.31 3.71
N ARG A 179 11.79 -9.87 3.13
CA ARG A 179 10.95 -10.88 3.79
C ARG A 179 11.54 -12.29 3.73
N ASP A 180 12.54 -12.52 2.87
CA ASP A 180 13.13 -13.82 2.64
C ASP A 180 14.48 -13.98 3.36
N SER A 181 14.86 -13.00 4.18
CA SER A 181 16.07 -12.96 5.00
C SER A 181 15.80 -13.23 6.48
#